data_272f5fe747085473712ebc34de03d295
#
_entry.id   272f5fe747085473712ebc34de03d295
#
_cell.length_a   1.000
_cell.length_b   1.000
_cell.length_c   1.000
_cell.angle_alpha   90.00
_cell.angle_beta   90.00
_cell.angle_gamma   90.00
#
_symmetry.space_group_name_H-M   'P 1'
#
loop_
_entity.id
_entity.type
_entity.pdbx_description
1 polymer ?
#
loop_
_entity_poly.entity_id
_entity_poly.type
_entity_poly.pdbx_seq_one_letter_code
_entity_poly.pdbx_strand_id
1 'polypeptide(L)'
;MEFFVNNEKLDIVLENERTVGDVLKSFEAECEKNNATTINITLNGKNIGADEFDSVFDEPLKDDTKLELVIITESEIKSSFGKQMSECESLSAELLELPVKLQGGKDREATGMISKLADFIEEFCHTATLSALFPAMYEKLCIDGKSINEFFQDFSQILNDFEQAIASKDTVLMGDLAEYEISPRLQSIAQTIKEL
;
A
#
# COMPACT_ATOMS: atom_id res chain seq x y z
N MET A 1 -9.68 28.65 -14.55
CA MET A 1 -9.45 27.47 -13.70
C MET A 1 -8.21 26.73 -14.17
N GLU A 2 -7.38 26.23 -13.25
CA GLU A 2 -6.26 25.32 -13.55
C GLU A 2 -6.55 23.95 -12.96
N PHE A 3 -6.27 22.91 -13.75
CA PHE A 3 -6.55 21.53 -13.36
C PHE A 3 -5.29 20.66 -13.53
N PHE A 4 -4.92 19.93 -12.48
CA PHE A 4 -3.73 19.08 -12.48
C PHE A 4 -4.10 17.67 -12.02
N VAL A 5 -3.48 16.67 -12.65
CA VAL A 5 -3.55 15.27 -12.24
C VAL A 5 -2.14 14.73 -12.15
N ASN A 6 -1.79 14.16 -10.99
CA ASN A 6 -0.44 13.65 -10.70
C ASN A 6 0.67 14.67 -11.04
N ASN A 7 0.44 15.94 -10.70
CA ASN A 7 1.30 17.11 -10.97
C ASN A 7 1.39 17.53 -12.47
N GLU A 8 0.67 16.89 -13.37
CA GLU A 8 0.61 17.29 -14.77
C GLU A 8 -0.61 18.19 -15.01
N LYS A 9 -0.40 19.35 -15.65
CA LYS A 9 -1.49 20.26 -16.01
C LYS A 9 -2.27 19.67 -17.18
N LEU A 10 -3.57 19.55 -17.01
CA LEU A 10 -4.49 19.10 -18.05
C LEU A 10 -5.35 20.26 -18.55
N ASP A 11 -5.49 20.37 -19.87
CA ASP A 11 -6.45 21.27 -20.48
C ASP A 11 -7.81 20.58 -20.52
N ILE A 12 -8.70 21.01 -19.64
CA ILE A 12 -10.08 20.50 -19.57
C ILE A 12 -11.06 21.53 -20.16
N VAL A 13 -12.10 21.03 -20.80
CA VAL A 13 -13.20 21.85 -21.28
C VAL A 13 -14.39 21.61 -20.36
N LEU A 14 -14.83 22.65 -19.68
CA LEU A 14 -16.04 22.62 -18.84
C LEU A 14 -17.26 22.76 -19.73
N GLU A 15 -18.18 21.79 -19.67
CA GLU A 15 -19.42 21.84 -20.42
C GLU A 15 -20.56 22.43 -19.57
N ASN A 16 -20.90 21.76 -18.49
CA ASN A 16 -21.98 22.11 -17.58
C ASN A 16 -21.51 22.26 -16.11
N GLU A 17 -20.28 21.99 -15.82
CA GLU A 17 -19.70 22.06 -14.48
C GLU A 17 -19.69 23.50 -13.97
N ARG A 18 -20.29 23.72 -12.81
CA ARG A 18 -20.42 25.02 -12.15
C ARG A 18 -19.74 25.08 -10.80
N THR A 19 -19.56 23.92 -10.18
CA THR A 19 -18.97 23.78 -8.85
C THR A 19 -17.76 22.87 -8.90
N VAL A 20 -16.93 22.92 -7.85
CA VAL A 20 -15.83 21.98 -7.64
C VAL A 20 -16.33 20.53 -7.67
N GLY A 21 -17.47 20.27 -7.01
CA GLY A 21 -18.09 18.95 -6.98
C GLY A 21 -18.52 18.44 -8.34
N ASP A 22 -18.99 19.32 -9.25
CA ASP A 22 -19.35 18.90 -10.61
C ASP A 22 -18.11 18.41 -11.37
N VAL A 23 -16.99 19.13 -11.26
CA VAL A 23 -15.72 18.73 -11.89
C VAL A 23 -15.21 17.41 -11.31
N LEU A 24 -15.24 17.25 -9.97
CA LEU A 24 -14.82 16.02 -9.31
C LEU A 24 -15.66 14.82 -9.74
N LYS A 25 -17.00 14.98 -9.84
CA LYS A 25 -17.89 13.91 -10.32
C LYS A 25 -17.61 13.51 -11.77
N SER A 26 -17.47 14.50 -12.65
CA SER A 26 -17.18 14.25 -14.07
C SER A 26 -15.84 13.55 -14.24
N PHE A 27 -14.84 13.96 -13.44
CA PHE A 27 -13.52 13.37 -13.46
C PHE A 27 -13.50 11.95 -12.90
N GLU A 28 -14.18 11.70 -11.76
CA GLU A 28 -14.25 10.36 -11.17
C GLU A 28 -14.95 9.37 -12.10
N ALA A 29 -16.01 9.79 -12.80
CA ALA A 29 -16.66 8.97 -13.82
C ALA A 29 -15.73 8.60 -14.99
N GLU A 30 -14.71 9.43 -15.27
CA GLU A 30 -13.68 9.11 -16.26
C GLU A 30 -12.61 8.20 -15.68
N CYS A 31 -12.24 8.41 -14.42
CA CYS A 31 -11.34 7.51 -13.69
C CYS A 31 -11.89 6.08 -13.64
N GLU A 32 -13.18 5.90 -13.31
CA GLU A 32 -13.82 4.58 -13.24
C GLU A 32 -13.68 3.80 -14.56
N LYS A 33 -13.86 4.46 -15.72
CA LYS A 33 -13.71 3.83 -17.04
C LYS A 33 -12.28 3.33 -17.30
N ASN A 34 -11.31 3.92 -16.63
CA ASN A 34 -9.88 3.63 -16.79
C ASN A 34 -9.31 2.82 -15.61
N ASN A 35 -10.17 2.23 -14.77
CA ASN A 35 -9.77 1.54 -13.54
C ASN A 35 -8.80 2.39 -12.69
N ALA A 36 -9.16 3.64 -12.50
CA ALA A 36 -8.45 4.60 -11.68
C ALA A 36 -9.38 5.17 -10.61
N THR A 37 -8.85 5.78 -9.57
CA THR A 37 -9.60 6.52 -8.56
C THR A 37 -8.76 7.63 -7.96
N THR A 38 -9.43 8.68 -7.46
CA THR A 38 -8.78 9.80 -6.80
C THR A 38 -8.44 9.44 -5.36
N ILE A 39 -7.18 9.64 -4.97
CA ILE A 39 -6.69 9.37 -3.61
C ILE A 39 -6.36 10.63 -2.83
N ASN A 40 -6.21 11.77 -3.51
CA ASN A 40 -5.99 13.06 -2.86
C ASN A 40 -6.55 14.20 -3.69
N ILE A 41 -7.10 15.21 -3.00
CA ILE A 41 -7.67 16.43 -3.60
C ILE A 41 -7.04 17.63 -2.95
N THR A 42 -6.47 18.55 -3.75
CA THR A 42 -5.97 19.83 -3.28
C THR A 42 -6.69 20.95 -4.02
N LEU A 43 -7.37 21.81 -3.27
CA LEU A 43 -8.08 22.98 -3.80
C LEU A 43 -7.36 24.26 -3.36
N ASN A 44 -6.92 25.07 -4.32
CA ASN A 44 -6.23 26.35 -4.09
C ASN A 44 -5.03 26.22 -3.12
N GLY A 45 -4.29 25.11 -3.21
CA GLY A 45 -3.12 24.83 -2.38
C GLY A 45 -3.44 24.24 -1.00
N LYS A 46 -4.73 23.99 -0.67
CA LYS A 46 -5.16 23.34 0.56
C LYS A 46 -5.56 21.90 0.26
N ASN A 47 -4.98 20.94 0.97
CA ASN A 47 -5.42 19.55 0.91
C ASN A 47 -6.80 19.40 1.58
N ILE A 48 -7.72 18.74 0.91
CA ILE A 48 -9.11 18.55 1.34
C ILE A 48 -9.26 17.16 1.95
N GLY A 49 -9.47 17.12 3.26
CA GLY A 49 -9.81 15.88 3.97
C GLY A 49 -11.25 15.44 3.77
N ALA A 50 -11.55 14.20 4.14
CA ALA A 50 -12.90 13.63 4.01
C ALA A 50 -13.97 14.42 4.79
N ASP A 51 -13.59 15.00 5.91
CA ASP A 51 -14.45 15.84 6.76
C ASP A 51 -14.74 17.24 6.17
N GLU A 52 -13.90 17.72 5.29
CA GLU A 52 -14.04 19.01 4.61
C GLU A 52 -14.68 18.88 3.22
N PHE A 53 -14.74 17.66 2.67
CA PHE A 53 -15.17 17.40 1.31
C PHE A 53 -16.54 17.99 0.99
N ASP A 54 -17.54 17.75 1.85
CA ASP A 54 -18.90 18.26 1.65
C ASP A 54 -18.95 19.79 1.62
N SER A 55 -18.08 20.48 2.36
CA SER A 55 -18.04 21.93 2.44
C SER A 55 -17.52 22.60 1.16
N VAL A 56 -16.59 21.93 0.46
CA VAL A 56 -15.98 22.46 -0.78
C VAL A 56 -16.71 22.01 -2.04
N PHE A 57 -17.56 21.00 -1.90
CA PHE A 57 -18.25 20.39 -3.03
C PHE A 57 -19.15 21.37 -3.79
N ASP A 58 -19.85 22.23 -3.07
CA ASP A 58 -20.75 23.25 -3.63
C ASP A 58 -20.04 24.59 -3.94
N GLU A 59 -18.69 24.67 -3.74
CA GLU A 59 -17.97 25.88 -4.07
C GLU A 59 -18.04 26.19 -5.57
N PRO A 60 -18.43 27.42 -5.96
CA PRO A 60 -18.50 27.79 -7.36
C PRO A 60 -17.11 27.89 -7.98
N LEU A 61 -16.96 27.40 -9.20
CA LEU A 61 -15.73 27.55 -9.98
C LEU A 61 -15.47 29.03 -10.29
N LYS A 62 -14.20 29.44 -10.18
CA LYS A 62 -13.69 30.78 -10.52
C LYS A 62 -12.55 30.67 -11.53
N ASP A 63 -12.21 31.78 -12.17
CA ASP A 63 -11.12 31.82 -13.15
C ASP A 63 -9.77 31.44 -12.53
N ASP A 64 -9.57 31.74 -11.24
CA ASP A 64 -8.37 31.47 -10.45
C ASP A 64 -8.45 30.17 -9.64
N THR A 65 -9.54 29.38 -9.75
CA THR A 65 -9.64 28.08 -9.08
C THR A 65 -8.53 27.16 -9.57
N LYS A 66 -7.74 26.61 -8.62
CA LYS A 66 -6.71 25.60 -8.87
C LYS A 66 -7.11 24.30 -8.20
N LEU A 67 -7.34 23.26 -8.99
CA LEU A 67 -7.67 21.91 -8.53
C LEU A 67 -6.55 20.95 -8.90
N GLU A 68 -6.01 20.26 -7.92
CA GLU A 68 -4.91 19.29 -8.08
C GLU A 68 -5.37 17.96 -7.51
N LEU A 69 -5.38 16.94 -8.35
CA LEU A 69 -5.80 15.59 -7.99
C LEU A 69 -4.63 14.63 -8.07
N VAL A 70 -4.54 13.72 -7.10
CA VAL A 70 -3.67 12.56 -7.18
C VAL A 70 -4.55 11.35 -7.40
N ILE A 71 -4.29 10.62 -8.46
CA ILE A 71 -5.00 9.39 -8.81
C ILE A 71 -4.06 8.20 -8.73
N ILE A 72 -4.65 7.03 -8.53
CA ILE A 72 -3.98 5.75 -8.64
C ILE A 72 -4.80 4.81 -9.54
N THR A 73 -4.12 3.95 -10.27
CA THR A 73 -4.74 2.96 -11.14
C THR A 73 -4.60 1.54 -10.57
N GLU A 74 -5.52 0.66 -10.91
CA GLU A 74 -5.41 -0.78 -10.60
C GLU A 74 -4.10 -1.37 -11.14
N SER A 75 -3.66 -0.91 -12.33
CA SER A 75 -2.41 -1.35 -12.96
C SER A 75 -1.17 -0.97 -12.16
N GLU A 76 -1.14 0.22 -11.56
CA GLU A 76 -0.03 0.65 -10.70
C GLU A 76 0.04 -0.18 -9.43
N ILE A 77 -1.10 -0.50 -8.81
CA ILE A 77 -1.15 -1.39 -7.64
C ILE A 77 -0.66 -2.79 -8.00
N LYS A 78 -1.11 -3.36 -9.13
CA LYS A 78 -0.61 -4.66 -9.62
C LYS A 78 0.89 -4.64 -9.88
N SER A 79 1.40 -3.55 -10.42
CA SER A 79 2.85 -3.37 -10.64
C SER A 79 3.63 -3.34 -9.32
N SER A 80 3.09 -2.67 -8.29
CA SER A 80 3.68 -2.64 -6.95
C SER A 80 3.68 -4.04 -6.32
N PHE A 81 2.58 -4.76 -6.36
CA PHE A 81 2.52 -6.15 -5.91
C PHE A 81 3.52 -7.04 -6.67
N GLY A 82 3.66 -6.88 -7.99
CA GLY A 82 4.62 -7.65 -8.77
C GLY A 82 6.08 -7.45 -8.33
N LYS A 83 6.47 -6.24 -7.91
CA LYS A 83 7.78 -5.96 -7.31
C LYS A 83 7.91 -6.62 -5.94
N GLN A 84 6.90 -6.46 -5.10
CA GLN A 84 6.83 -7.02 -3.75
C GLN A 84 6.86 -8.56 -3.75
N MET A 85 6.30 -9.20 -4.77
CA MET A 85 6.38 -10.66 -4.94
C MET A 85 7.83 -11.15 -5.00
N SER A 86 8.65 -10.53 -5.86
CA SER A 86 10.06 -10.89 -5.99
C SER A 86 10.85 -10.61 -4.70
N GLU A 87 10.48 -9.54 -3.99
CA GLU A 87 11.07 -9.20 -2.70
C GLU A 87 10.69 -10.19 -1.61
N CYS A 88 9.42 -10.64 -1.55
CA CYS A 88 8.96 -11.72 -0.69
C CYS A 88 9.79 -13.00 -0.84
N GLU A 89 9.97 -13.43 -2.11
CA GLU A 89 10.73 -14.66 -2.41
C GLU A 89 12.19 -14.54 -1.92
N SER A 90 12.83 -13.38 -2.18
CA SER A 90 14.21 -13.13 -1.73
C SER A 90 14.30 -13.07 -0.21
N LEU A 91 13.42 -12.30 0.42
CA LEU A 91 13.42 -12.10 1.87
C LEU A 91 13.10 -13.39 2.64
N SER A 92 12.16 -14.18 2.15
CA SER A 92 11.84 -15.50 2.70
C SER A 92 13.07 -16.41 2.72
N ALA A 93 13.83 -16.44 1.63
CA ALA A 93 15.06 -17.24 1.56
C ALA A 93 16.17 -16.68 2.48
N GLU A 94 16.31 -15.34 2.54
CA GLU A 94 17.30 -14.70 3.43
C GLU A 94 16.99 -14.99 4.90
N LEU A 95 15.73 -14.97 5.32
CA LEU A 95 15.31 -15.19 6.71
C LEU A 95 15.62 -16.61 7.21
N LEU A 96 15.67 -17.61 6.33
CA LEU A 96 16.11 -18.97 6.69
C LEU A 96 17.57 -19.01 7.14
N GLU A 97 18.38 -18.02 6.74
CA GLU A 97 19.77 -17.90 7.18
C GLU A 97 19.93 -17.12 8.50
N LEU A 98 18.85 -16.46 8.98
CA LEU A 98 18.91 -15.61 10.18
C LEU A 98 19.45 -16.36 11.41
N PRO A 99 19.02 -17.61 11.74
CA PRO A 99 19.53 -18.36 12.89
C PRO A 99 21.06 -18.55 12.81
N VAL A 100 21.56 -18.87 11.62
CA VAL A 100 23.01 -19.09 11.39
C VAL A 100 23.80 -17.79 11.56
N LYS A 101 23.25 -16.67 11.09
CA LYS A 101 23.89 -15.34 11.24
C LYS A 101 23.98 -14.95 12.72
N LEU A 102 22.88 -15.12 13.46
CA LEU A 102 22.81 -14.80 14.90
C LEU A 102 23.80 -15.67 15.71
N GLN A 103 23.82 -16.98 15.48
CA GLN A 103 24.76 -17.91 16.16
C GLN A 103 26.21 -17.64 15.78
N GLY A 104 26.47 -17.20 14.56
CA GLY A 104 27.80 -16.86 14.04
C GLY A 104 28.33 -15.49 14.47
N GLY A 105 27.57 -14.72 15.28
CA GLY A 105 27.95 -13.36 15.72
C GLY A 105 27.96 -12.34 14.60
N LYS A 106 27.18 -12.58 13.52
CA LYS A 106 27.03 -11.66 12.38
C LYS A 106 25.88 -10.68 12.60
N ASP A 107 25.87 -10.01 13.74
CA ASP A 107 24.79 -9.15 14.21
C ASP A 107 24.41 -8.07 13.20
N ARG A 108 25.40 -7.51 12.48
CA ARG A 108 25.13 -6.49 11.47
C ARG A 108 24.35 -7.04 10.27
N GLU A 109 24.67 -8.26 9.81
CA GLU A 109 23.94 -8.91 8.72
C GLU A 109 22.52 -9.25 9.17
N ALA A 110 22.37 -9.81 10.37
CA ALA A 110 21.08 -10.12 10.97
C ALA A 110 20.19 -8.85 11.12
N THR A 111 20.75 -7.75 11.63
CA THR A 111 20.03 -6.48 11.73
C THR A 111 19.59 -5.97 10.35
N GLY A 112 20.42 -6.11 9.33
CA GLY A 112 20.06 -5.73 7.96
C GLY A 112 18.88 -6.53 7.42
N MET A 113 18.78 -7.83 7.70
CA MET A 113 17.64 -8.67 7.31
C MET A 113 16.35 -8.25 8.04
N ILE A 114 16.46 -7.95 9.33
CA ILE A 114 15.31 -7.48 10.14
C ILE A 114 14.79 -6.13 9.62
N SER A 115 15.69 -5.20 9.28
CA SER A 115 15.28 -3.92 8.69
C SER A 115 14.56 -4.12 7.36
N LYS A 116 15.08 -4.95 6.47
CA LYS A 116 14.41 -5.27 5.20
C LYS A 116 13.02 -5.86 5.40
N LEU A 117 12.86 -6.73 6.40
CA LEU A 117 11.54 -7.29 6.73
C LEU A 117 10.57 -6.19 7.16
N ALA A 118 10.99 -5.26 8.03
CA ALA A 118 10.17 -4.16 8.49
C ALA A 118 9.75 -3.25 7.33
N ASP A 119 10.70 -2.84 6.49
CA ASP A 119 10.44 -2.01 5.31
C ASP A 119 9.46 -2.69 4.35
N PHE A 120 9.65 -3.99 4.10
CA PHE A 120 8.75 -4.78 3.26
C PHE A 120 7.32 -4.84 3.82
N ILE A 121 7.16 -5.11 5.12
CA ILE A 121 5.84 -5.19 5.75
C ILE A 121 5.12 -3.85 5.65
N GLU A 122 5.81 -2.73 5.89
CA GLU A 122 5.24 -1.39 5.76
C GLU A 122 4.75 -1.13 4.33
N GLU A 123 5.59 -1.41 3.32
CA GLU A 123 5.26 -1.19 1.92
C GLU A 123 4.13 -2.11 1.45
N PHE A 124 4.13 -3.38 1.86
CA PHE A 124 3.06 -4.32 1.53
C PHE A 124 1.73 -3.92 2.16
N CYS A 125 1.72 -3.51 3.44
CA CYS A 125 0.52 -3.01 4.10
C CYS A 125 -0.05 -1.78 3.39
N HIS A 126 0.81 -0.86 2.96
CA HIS A 126 0.39 0.32 2.21
C HIS A 126 -0.27 -0.07 0.88
N THR A 127 0.38 -0.94 0.08
CA THR A 127 -0.16 -1.42 -1.20
C THR A 127 -1.48 -2.18 -1.00
N ALA A 128 -1.57 -3.03 0.01
CA ALA A 128 -2.78 -3.76 0.35
C ALA A 128 -3.93 -2.81 0.75
N THR A 129 -3.64 -1.74 1.48
CA THR A 129 -4.63 -0.71 1.83
C THR A 129 -5.15 0.00 0.58
N LEU A 130 -4.27 0.40 -0.33
CA LEU A 130 -4.67 1.03 -1.59
C LEU A 130 -5.46 0.08 -2.49
N SER A 131 -5.17 -1.22 -2.45
CA SER A 131 -5.90 -2.21 -3.24
C SER A 131 -7.38 -2.31 -2.87
N ALA A 132 -7.77 -1.92 -1.64
CA ALA A 132 -9.17 -1.88 -1.21
C ALA A 132 -10.03 -0.87 -2.01
N LEU A 133 -9.39 0.08 -2.70
CA LEU A 133 -10.06 1.00 -3.64
C LEU A 133 -10.54 0.29 -4.92
N PHE A 134 -10.06 -0.94 -5.17
CA PHE A 134 -10.43 -1.77 -6.33
C PHE A 134 -11.01 -3.11 -5.86
N PRO A 135 -12.32 -3.16 -5.54
CA PRO A 135 -12.95 -4.32 -4.89
C PRO A 135 -12.71 -5.65 -5.60
N ALA A 136 -12.79 -5.67 -6.94
CA ALA A 136 -12.61 -6.87 -7.73
C ALA A 136 -11.18 -7.48 -7.64
N MET A 137 -10.18 -6.64 -7.37
CA MET A 137 -8.81 -7.08 -7.09
C MET A 137 -8.64 -7.45 -5.63
N TYR A 138 -9.18 -6.62 -4.72
CA TYR A 138 -9.06 -6.80 -3.27
C TYR A 138 -9.66 -8.13 -2.80
N GLU A 139 -10.82 -8.52 -3.35
CA GLU A 139 -11.47 -9.80 -3.05
C GLU A 139 -10.62 -11.03 -3.40
N LYS A 140 -9.67 -10.89 -4.33
CA LYS A 140 -8.73 -11.96 -4.70
C LYS A 140 -7.53 -12.06 -3.77
N LEU A 141 -7.27 -11.05 -2.94
CA LEU A 141 -6.19 -11.05 -1.96
C LEU A 141 -6.55 -11.94 -0.76
N CYS A 142 -6.60 -13.25 -1.01
CA CYS A 142 -6.84 -14.28 0.01
C CYS A 142 -5.53 -15.06 0.23
N ILE A 143 -4.89 -14.85 1.39
CA ILE A 143 -3.63 -15.49 1.75
C ILE A 143 -3.94 -16.66 2.67
N ASP A 144 -3.53 -17.87 2.29
CA ASP A 144 -3.82 -19.12 3.02
C ASP A 144 -5.31 -19.32 3.32
N GLY A 145 -6.19 -18.89 2.40
CA GLY A 145 -7.65 -19.00 2.52
C GLY A 145 -8.27 -17.97 3.48
N LYS A 146 -7.51 -17.01 3.98
CA LYS A 146 -7.95 -15.89 4.83
C LYS A 146 -8.02 -14.61 4.02
N SER A 147 -8.98 -13.76 4.35
CA SER A 147 -8.96 -12.38 3.84
C SER A 147 -7.67 -11.67 4.27
N ILE A 148 -7.28 -10.64 3.52
CA ILE A 148 -6.07 -9.86 3.84
C ILE A 148 -6.10 -9.32 5.28
N ASN A 149 -7.25 -8.89 5.78
CA ASN A 149 -7.40 -8.39 7.15
C ASN A 149 -7.20 -9.48 8.20
N GLU A 150 -7.80 -10.67 8.01
CA GLU A 150 -7.62 -11.81 8.91
C GLU A 150 -6.17 -12.29 8.91
N PHE A 151 -5.54 -12.35 7.75
CA PHE A 151 -4.13 -12.69 7.63
C PHE A 151 -3.25 -11.72 8.42
N PHE A 152 -3.46 -10.41 8.28
CA PHE A 152 -2.69 -9.41 9.02
C PHE A 152 -2.94 -9.43 10.53
N GLN A 153 -4.15 -9.75 10.98
CA GLN A 153 -4.42 -9.92 12.41
C GLN A 153 -3.56 -11.05 13.01
N ASP A 154 -3.49 -12.18 12.31
CA ASP A 154 -2.66 -13.31 12.76
C ASP A 154 -1.16 -13.01 12.63
N PHE A 155 -0.76 -12.40 11.51
CA PHE A 155 0.65 -12.10 11.25
C PHE A 155 1.21 -11.03 12.20
N SER A 156 0.41 -10.05 12.58
CA SER A 156 0.82 -9.01 13.53
C SER A 156 1.20 -9.58 14.89
N GLN A 157 0.57 -10.69 15.33
CA GLN A 157 0.94 -11.35 16.59
C GLN A 157 2.35 -11.95 16.48
N ILE A 158 2.66 -12.61 15.37
CA ILE A 158 3.98 -13.18 15.12
C ILE A 158 5.06 -12.09 15.04
N LEU A 159 4.74 -10.97 14.37
CA LEU A 159 5.66 -9.83 14.29
C LEU A 159 5.92 -9.19 15.67
N ASN A 160 4.89 -9.09 16.51
CA ASN A 160 5.06 -8.64 17.89
C ASN A 160 5.94 -9.58 18.72
N ASP A 161 5.76 -10.89 18.59
CA ASP A 161 6.62 -11.88 19.28
C ASP A 161 8.06 -11.78 18.78
N PHE A 162 8.25 -11.55 17.48
CA PHE A 162 9.57 -11.34 16.89
C PHE A 162 10.23 -10.05 17.41
N GLU A 163 9.49 -8.95 17.50
CA GLU A 163 9.97 -7.71 18.10
C GLU A 163 10.39 -7.90 19.57
N GLN A 164 9.60 -8.65 20.36
CA GLN A 164 9.96 -8.98 21.74
C GLN A 164 11.21 -9.83 21.82
N ALA A 165 11.39 -10.81 20.92
CA ALA A 165 12.59 -11.61 20.83
C ALA A 165 13.82 -10.75 20.50
N ILE A 166 13.70 -9.77 19.61
CA ILE A 166 14.74 -8.78 19.31
C ILE A 166 15.08 -7.97 20.56
N ALA A 167 14.07 -7.41 21.23
CA ALA A 167 14.25 -6.57 22.42
C ALA A 167 14.93 -7.32 23.59
N SER A 168 14.58 -8.60 23.76
CA SER A 168 15.19 -9.49 24.79
C SER A 168 16.52 -10.11 24.36
N LYS A 169 16.92 -9.93 23.09
CA LYS A 169 18.10 -10.59 22.47
C LYS A 169 18.03 -12.12 22.53
N ASP A 170 16.81 -12.67 22.45
CA ASP A 170 16.59 -14.11 22.36
C ASP A 170 16.83 -14.59 20.92
N THR A 171 18.09 -14.88 20.61
CA THR A 171 18.52 -15.28 19.27
C THR A 171 17.94 -16.63 18.82
N VAL A 172 17.55 -17.49 19.76
CA VAL A 172 16.90 -18.77 19.44
C VAL A 172 15.47 -18.51 18.98
N LEU A 173 14.69 -17.77 19.77
CA LEU A 173 13.33 -17.43 19.43
C LEU A 173 13.25 -16.58 18.13
N MET A 174 14.18 -15.62 17.93
CA MET A 174 14.29 -14.87 16.69
C MET A 174 14.47 -15.80 15.48
N GLY A 175 15.35 -16.80 15.60
CA GLY A 175 15.59 -17.77 14.54
C GLY A 175 14.37 -18.64 14.25
N ASP A 176 13.75 -19.18 15.29
CA ASP A 176 12.57 -20.05 15.17
C ASP A 176 11.39 -19.29 14.54
N LEU A 177 11.10 -18.06 14.97
CA LEU A 177 10.04 -17.24 14.38
C LEU A 177 10.33 -16.89 12.92
N ALA A 178 11.57 -16.56 12.58
CA ALA A 178 11.95 -16.26 11.20
C ALA A 178 11.78 -17.48 10.29
N GLU A 179 12.24 -18.65 10.71
CA GLU A 179 12.23 -19.88 9.91
C GLU A 179 10.84 -20.50 9.79
N TYR A 180 10.13 -20.64 10.92
CA TYR A 180 8.89 -21.43 10.96
C TYR A 180 7.62 -20.62 10.86
N GLU A 181 7.67 -19.31 11.12
CA GLU A 181 6.47 -18.48 11.13
C GLU A 181 6.51 -17.37 10.05
N ILE A 182 7.60 -16.59 9.95
CA ILE A 182 7.64 -15.43 9.06
C ILE A 182 7.93 -15.85 7.62
N SER A 183 8.99 -16.66 7.39
CA SER A 183 9.37 -17.09 6.04
C SER A 183 8.24 -17.81 5.30
N PRO A 184 7.47 -18.76 5.88
CA PRO A 184 6.35 -19.39 5.21
C PRO A 184 5.24 -18.39 4.85
N ARG A 185 4.96 -17.40 5.71
CA ARG A 185 3.94 -16.37 5.43
C ARG A 185 4.33 -15.45 4.28
N LEU A 186 5.61 -15.10 4.17
CA LEU A 186 6.12 -14.37 3.00
C LEU A 186 5.95 -15.19 1.71
N GLN A 187 6.19 -16.50 1.75
CA GLN A 187 5.94 -17.38 0.60
C GLN A 187 4.46 -17.41 0.20
N SER A 188 3.56 -17.47 1.19
CA SER A 188 2.12 -17.41 0.94
C SER A 188 1.69 -16.08 0.33
N ILE A 189 2.27 -14.96 0.79
CA ILE A 189 2.07 -13.63 0.18
C ILE A 189 2.51 -13.66 -1.28
N ALA A 190 3.74 -14.12 -1.56
CA ALA A 190 4.28 -14.18 -2.93
C ALA A 190 3.40 -15.03 -3.85
N GLN A 191 2.93 -16.18 -3.37
CA GLN A 191 2.05 -17.06 -4.14
C GLN A 191 0.70 -16.39 -4.45
N THR A 192 0.10 -15.70 -3.48
CA THR A 192 -1.15 -14.98 -3.68
C THR A 192 -1.01 -13.86 -4.71
N ILE A 193 0.06 -13.07 -4.60
CA ILE A 193 0.33 -11.98 -5.57
C ILE A 193 0.48 -12.53 -7.00
N LYS A 194 1.11 -13.68 -7.15
CA LYS A 194 1.31 -14.32 -8.46
C LYS A 194 0.00 -14.68 -9.17
N GLU A 195 -1.08 -14.81 -8.42
CA GLU A 195 -2.41 -15.18 -8.93
C GLU A 195 -3.33 -13.96 -9.21
N LEU A 196 -2.87 -12.71 -8.91
CA LEU A 196 -3.58 -11.46 -9.18
C LEU A 196 -3.48 -11.05 -10.66
#